data_228c6c21140ddd233282a2ff944c4ab0
#
_entry.id   228c6c21140ddd233282a2ff944c4ab0
#
_cell.length_a   1.000
_cell.length_b   1.000
_cell.length_c   1.000
_cell.angle_alpha   90.00
_cell.angle_beta   90.00
_cell.angle_gamma   90.00
#
_symmetry.space_group_name_H-M   'P 1'
#
loop_
_entity.id
_entity.type
_entity.pdbx_description
1 polymer ?
#
loop_
_entity_poly.entity_id
_entity_poly.type
_entity_poly.pdbx_seq_one_letter_code
_entity_poly.pdbx_strand_id
1 'polypeptide(L)'
;MTVEKRIATKLRCALDVAHGKGEFVKYWPFSRFPYDCCEHTCDILGYLLLEENINTIQINGAYIKDPTRRHVWLKTEKGVIIDITEDQFAGELLDEKDVEIVRVGMEGQAQKLFSKNRVEQPNTVFNDSREYTDFGNCPNPRQKRLIEVFKVIEKYL
;
A
#
# COMPACT_ATOMS: atom_id res chain seq x y z
N MET A 1 11.90 6.48 16.57
CA MET A 1 11.01 6.06 15.46
C MET A 1 11.72 6.31 14.15
N THR A 2 11.80 5.31 13.28
CA THR A 2 12.42 5.48 11.95
C THR A 2 11.56 6.37 11.05
N VAL A 3 12.17 6.91 9.99
CA VAL A 3 11.45 7.73 8.99
C VAL A 3 10.36 6.90 8.33
N GLU A 4 10.65 5.66 7.97
CA GLU A 4 9.68 4.73 7.37
C GLU A 4 8.47 4.52 8.27
N LYS A 5 8.69 4.28 9.57
CA LYS A 5 7.60 4.06 10.53
C LYS A 5 6.75 5.31 10.68
N ARG A 6 7.38 6.48 10.73
CA ARG A 6 6.66 7.77 10.83
C ARG A 6 5.75 8.00 9.63
N ILE A 7 6.28 7.81 8.41
CA ILE A 7 5.52 8.01 7.16
C ILE A 7 4.39 6.98 7.05
N ALA A 8 4.69 5.71 7.28
CA ALA A 8 3.71 4.63 7.23
C ALA A 8 2.56 4.87 8.22
N THR A 9 2.88 5.31 9.44
CA THR A 9 1.87 5.62 10.46
C THR A 9 1.01 6.83 10.04
N LYS A 10 1.64 7.90 9.56
CA LYS A 10 0.89 9.10 9.09
C LYS A 10 -0.08 8.73 7.96
N LEU A 11 0.40 8.00 6.95
CA LEU A 11 -0.46 7.59 5.85
C LEU A 11 -1.60 6.69 6.34
N ARG A 12 -1.31 5.70 7.19
CA ARG A 12 -2.34 4.81 7.72
C ARG A 12 -3.41 5.60 8.48
N CYS A 13 -3.01 6.52 9.35
CA CYS A 13 -3.95 7.38 10.06
C CYS A 13 -4.80 8.22 9.10
N ALA A 14 -4.19 8.80 8.06
CA ALA A 14 -4.91 9.59 7.06
C ALA A 14 -5.95 8.76 6.32
N LEU A 15 -5.59 7.52 5.93
CA LEU A 15 -6.50 6.58 5.26
C LEU A 15 -7.66 6.17 6.18
N ASP A 16 -7.39 5.84 7.43
CA ASP A 16 -8.41 5.48 8.42
C ASP A 16 -9.39 6.63 8.65
N VAL A 17 -8.90 7.87 8.79
CA VAL A 17 -9.74 9.07 8.96
C VAL A 17 -10.60 9.32 7.73
N ALA A 18 -10.02 9.32 6.55
CA ALA A 18 -10.76 9.56 5.31
C ALA A 18 -11.82 8.48 5.07
N HIS A 19 -11.48 7.21 5.29
CA HIS A 19 -12.43 6.10 5.20
C HIS A 19 -13.57 6.24 6.22
N GLY A 20 -13.24 6.55 7.47
CA GLY A 20 -14.24 6.74 8.53
C GLY A 20 -15.20 7.91 8.28
N LYS A 21 -14.76 8.93 7.54
CA LYS A 21 -15.59 10.08 7.11
C LYS A 21 -16.40 9.80 5.82
N GLY A 22 -16.30 8.61 5.24
CA GLY A 22 -16.98 8.25 4.00
C GLY A 22 -16.42 8.92 2.75
N GLU A 23 -15.20 9.45 2.80
CA GLU A 23 -14.60 10.16 1.65
C GLU A 23 -14.18 9.23 0.51
N PHE A 24 -14.11 7.91 0.75
CA PHE A 24 -13.73 6.91 -0.26
C PHE A 24 -14.90 6.17 -0.92
N VAL A 25 -16.13 6.55 -0.67
CA VAL A 25 -17.31 5.85 -1.21
C VAL A 25 -17.26 5.69 -2.73
N LYS A 26 -16.73 6.68 -3.46
CA LYS A 26 -16.61 6.66 -4.92
C LYS A 26 -15.29 6.07 -5.45
N TYR A 27 -14.36 5.70 -4.59
CA TYR A 27 -13.00 5.36 -4.97
C TYR A 27 -12.69 3.90 -4.67
N TRP A 28 -13.35 2.99 -5.36
CA TRP A 28 -12.97 1.58 -5.29
C TRP A 28 -11.50 1.40 -5.73
N PRO A 29 -10.65 0.61 -5.06
CA PRO A 29 -10.98 -0.26 -3.91
C PRO A 29 -10.91 0.41 -2.52
N PHE A 30 -10.55 1.69 -2.42
CA PHE A 30 -10.40 2.40 -1.13
C PHE A 30 -11.72 2.48 -0.34
N SER A 31 -12.87 2.38 -1.00
CA SER A 31 -14.17 2.26 -0.33
C SER A 31 -14.23 1.06 0.62
N ARG A 32 -13.37 0.06 0.42
CA ARG A 32 -13.27 -1.12 1.25
C ARG A 32 -12.01 -1.16 2.14
N PHE A 33 -11.30 -0.03 2.25
CA PHE A 33 -10.06 0.02 3.04
C PHE A 33 -10.23 -0.61 4.42
N PRO A 34 -9.27 -1.45 4.88
CA PRO A 34 -8.00 -1.83 4.24
C PRO A 34 -8.08 -2.98 3.22
N TYR A 35 -9.30 -3.50 2.92
CA TYR A 35 -9.51 -4.65 2.04
C TYR A 35 -9.33 -4.30 0.56
N ASP A 36 -8.68 -5.19 -0.19
CA ASP A 36 -8.51 -5.14 -1.65
C ASP A 36 -7.75 -3.92 -2.20
N CYS A 37 -7.09 -3.14 -1.35
CA CYS A 37 -6.38 -1.93 -1.76
C CYS A 37 -4.89 -1.93 -1.44
N CYS A 38 -4.31 -3.09 -1.11
CA CYS A 38 -2.90 -3.20 -0.73
C CYS A 38 -1.95 -2.64 -1.78
N GLU A 39 -2.17 -2.95 -3.06
CA GLU A 39 -1.31 -2.49 -4.16
C GLU A 39 -1.39 -0.97 -4.35
N HIS A 40 -2.60 -0.41 -4.39
CA HIS A 40 -2.80 1.03 -4.50
C HIS A 40 -2.24 1.79 -3.29
N THR A 41 -2.41 1.24 -2.11
CA THR A 41 -1.84 1.80 -0.87
C THR A 41 -0.32 1.79 -0.92
N CYS A 42 0.28 0.72 -1.46
CA CYS A 42 1.73 0.66 -1.70
C CYS A 42 2.22 1.74 -2.67
N ASP A 43 1.46 2.04 -3.73
CA ASP A 43 1.82 3.11 -4.66
C ASP A 43 1.89 4.47 -3.94
N ILE A 44 0.90 4.78 -3.11
CA ILE A 44 0.85 6.04 -2.36
C ILE A 44 1.96 6.09 -1.30
N LEU A 45 2.14 5.01 -0.56
CA LEU A 45 3.19 4.92 0.46
C LEU A 45 4.58 5.03 -0.17
N GLY A 46 4.80 4.34 -1.29
CA GLY A 46 6.05 4.40 -2.04
C GLY A 46 6.37 5.81 -2.52
N TYR A 47 5.36 6.56 -2.98
CA TYR A 47 5.53 7.96 -3.34
C TYR A 47 5.98 8.82 -2.15
N LEU A 48 5.31 8.70 -1.01
CA LEU A 48 5.67 9.47 0.19
C LEU A 48 7.07 9.11 0.74
N LEU A 49 7.46 7.85 0.64
CA LEU A 49 8.80 7.41 1.03
C LEU A 49 9.87 7.95 0.07
N LEU A 50 9.57 7.99 -1.22
CA LEU A 50 10.49 8.54 -2.23
C LEU A 50 10.76 10.03 -2.01
N GLU A 51 9.80 10.80 -1.53
CA GLU A 51 9.99 12.20 -1.15
C GLU A 51 11.04 12.40 -0.05
N GLU A 52 11.25 11.36 0.77
CA GLU A 52 12.30 11.31 1.80
C GLU A 52 13.54 10.53 1.33
N ASN A 53 13.70 10.35 0.02
CA ASN A 53 14.80 9.60 -0.62
C ASN A 53 14.89 8.13 -0.20
N ILE A 54 13.75 7.51 0.14
CA ILE A 54 13.66 6.08 0.45
C ILE A 54 13.03 5.37 -0.74
N ASN A 55 13.85 4.67 -1.51
CA ASN A 55 13.40 3.87 -2.63
C ASN A 55 12.76 2.57 -2.15
N THR A 56 11.65 2.21 -2.76
CA THR A 56 10.93 0.96 -2.47
C THR A 56 10.49 0.25 -3.74
N ILE A 57 10.34 -1.06 -3.62
CA ILE A 57 9.66 -1.91 -4.60
C ILE A 57 8.48 -2.60 -3.92
N GLN A 58 7.51 -2.99 -4.72
CA GLN A 58 6.41 -3.82 -4.25
C GLN A 58 6.79 -5.29 -4.32
N ILE A 59 6.48 -6.02 -3.27
CA ILE A 59 6.52 -7.48 -3.26
C ILE A 59 5.08 -7.95 -3.38
N ASN A 60 4.79 -8.73 -4.41
CA ASN A 60 3.48 -9.31 -4.68
C ASN A 60 3.59 -10.83 -4.50
N GLY A 61 3.01 -11.34 -3.43
CA GLY A 61 3.06 -12.76 -3.08
C GLY A 61 1.69 -13.43 -3.15
N ALA A 62 1.68 -14.73 -3.47
CA ALA A 62 0.47 -15.55 -3.47
C ALA A 62 0.34 -16.31 -2.15
N TYR A 63 -0.91 -16.51 -1.72
CA TYR A 63 -1.21 -17.29 -0.53
C TYR A 63 -0.81 -18.76 -0.74
N ILE A 64 -0.15 -19.33 0.26
CA ILE A 64 0.42 -20.68 0.17
C ILE A 64 -0.62 -21.79 -0.05
N LYS A 65 -1.87 -21.58 0.39
CA LYS A 65 -2.96 -22.55 0.23
C LYS A 65 -3.90 -22.26 -0.93
N ASP A 66 -3.88 -21.02 -1.44
CA ASP A 66 -4.71 -20.57 -2.57
C ASP A 66 -3.96 -19.49 -3.37
N PRO A 67 -3.29 -19.86 -4.47
CA PRO A 67 -2.48 -18.92 -5.24
C PRO A 67 -3.28 -17.86 -6.00
N THR A 68 -4.62 -17.95 -6.02
CA THR A 68 -5.47 -16.90 -6.58
C THR A 68 -5.58 -15.69 -5.66
N ARG A 69 -5.32 -15.87 -4.37
CA ARG A 69 -5.26 -14.80 -3.37
C ARG A 69 -3.85 -14.23 -3.31
N ARG A 70 -3.75 -12.93 -3.37
CA ARG A 70 -2.46 -12.23 -3.37
C ARG A 70 -2.45 -11.11 -2.34
N HIS A 71 -1.25 -10.77 -1.90
CA HIS A 71 -1.00 -9.62 -1.04
C HIS A 71 0.22 -8.87 -1.53
N VAL A 72 0.20 -7.54 -1.37
CA VAL A 72 1.27 -6.65 -1.81
C VAL A 72 1.73 -5.79 -0.63
N TRP A 73 3.04 -5.70 -0.47
CA TRP A 73 3.69 -4.83 0.52
C TRP A 73 4.95 -4.22 -0.08
N LEU A 74 5.54 -3.26 0.63
CA LEU A 74 6.77 -2.61 0.20
C LEU A 74 8.01 -3.25 0.83
N LYS A 75 9.11 -3.16 0.09
CA LYS A 75 10.45 -3.48 0.57
C LYS A 75 11.41 -2.37 0.15
N THR A 76 12.21 -1.87 1.10
CA THR A 76 13.27 -0.90 0.82
C THR A 76 14.51 -1.58 0.26
N GLU A 77 15.44 -0.78 -0.30
CA GLU A 77 16.77 -1.29 -0.72
C GLU A 77 17.55 -1.95 0.41
N LYS A 78 17.30 -1.54 1.66
CA LYS A 78 17.92 -2.13 2.85
C LYS A 78 17.21 -3.39 3.34
N GLY A 79 16.18 -3.85 2.63
CA GLY A 79 15.42 -5.04 3.00
C GLY A 79 14.36 -4.83 4.07
N VAL A 80 14.06 -3.59 4.46
CA VAL A 80 13.00 -3.29 5.42
C VAL A 80 11.65 -3.51 4.78
N ILE A 81 10.81 -4.32 5.40
CA ILE A 81 9.42 -4.57 4.99
C ILE A 81 8.53 -3.47 5.55
N ILE A 82 7.62 -2.95 4.72
CA ILE A 82 6.63 -1.95 5.14
C ILE A 82 5.25 -2.39 4.62
N ASP A 83 4.33 -2.62 5.55
CA ASP A 83 2.96 -3.04 5.24
C ASP A 83 1.99 -2.33 6.18
N ILE A 84 1.00 -1.66 5.60
CA ILE A 84 -0.04 -0.94 6.36
C ILE A 84 -1.45 -1.45 6.09
N THR A 85 -1.56 -2.66 5.51
CA THR A 85 -2.83 -3.30 5.16
C THR A 85 -2.89 -4.78 5.53
N GLU A 86 -1.90 -5.33 6.25
CA GLU A 86 -1.92 -6.75 6.62
C GLU A 86 -3.06 -7.11 7.58
N ASP A 87 -3.59 -6.13 8.31
CA ASP A 87 -4.72 -6.31 9.21
C ASP A 87 -6.04 -6.69 8.49
N GLN A 88 -6.08 -6.56 7.15
CA GLN A 88 -7.20 -7.08 6.36
C GLN A 88 -7.40 -8.60 6.52
N PHE A 89 -6.36 -9.30 6.95
CA PHE A 89 -6.41 -10.76 7.14
C PHE A 89 -6.67 -11.18 8.60
N ALA A 90 -6.78 -10.23 9.51
CA ALA A 90 -7.08 -10.51 10.91
C ALA A 90 -8.48 -11.13 11.07
N GLY A 91 -8.55 -12.22 11.83
CA GLY A 91 -9.79 -12.96 12.05
C GLY A 91 -10.20 -13.91 10.91
N GLU A 92 -9.51 -13.87 9.77
CA GLU A 92 -9.75 -14.76 8.61
C GLU A 92 -8.58 -15.75 8.41
N LEU A 93 -7.43 -15.24 8.00
CA LEU A 93 -6.24 -16.07 7.75
C LEU A 93 -5.24 -16.04 8.91
N LEU A 94 -5.31 -15.02 9.73
CA LEU A 94 -4.39 -14.77 10.85
C LEU A 94 -5.15 -14.38 12.11
N ASP A 95 -4.59 -14.74 13.27
CA ASP A 95 -5.06 -14.21 14.53
C ASP A 95 -4.71 -12.72 14.63
N GLU A 96 -5.54 -11.94 15.33
CA GLU A 96 -5.31 -10.50 15.52
C GLU A 96 -3.94 -10.19 16.16
N LYS A 97 -3.43 -11.08 17.03
CA LYS A 97 -2.12 -10.96 17.66
C LYS A 97 -0.94 -11.08 16.69
N ASP A 98 -1.16 -11.67 15.51
CA ASP A 98 -0.11 -11.94 14.51
C ASP A 98 -0.05 -10.88 13.41
N VAL A 99 -0.91 -9.87 13.46
CA VAL A 99 -0.94 -8.77 12.50
C VAL A 99 -0.60 -7.45 13.18
N GLU A 100 0.02 -6.56 12.42
CA GLU A 100 0.25 -5.17 12.82
C GLU A 100 -0.53 -4.24 11.89
N ILE A 101 -1.09 -3.18 12.45
CA ILE A 101 -1.75 -2.13 11.64
C ILE A 101 -0.71 -1.40 10.78
N VAL A 102 0.49 -1.22 11.32
CA VAL A 102 1.63 -0.62 10.61
C VAL A 102 2.87 -1.47 10.90
N ARG A 103 3.23 -2.33 9.98
CA ARG A 103 4.47 -3.12 10.04
C ARG A 103 5.61 -2.36 9.39
N VAL A 104 6.72 -2.23 10.09
CA VAL A 104 7.99 -1.74 9.55
C VAL A 104 9.13 -2.53 10.19
N GLY A 105 9.89 -3.25 9.38
CA GLY A 105 11.01 -4.06 9.86
C GLY A 105 11.11 -5.41 9.16
N MET A 106 10.99 -6.49 9.91
CA MET A 106 11.07 -7.86 9.39
C MET A 106 9.71 -8.35 8.91
N GLU A 107 9.73 -9.39 8.07
CA GLU A 107 8.51 -10.11 7.69
C GLU A 107 7.76 -10.62 8.93
N GLY A 108 6.46 -10.44 8.91
CA GLY A 108 5.53 -11.03 9.88
C GLY A 108 4.82 -12.25 9.32
N GLN A 109 3.79 -12.73 10.03
CA GLN A 109 3.02 -13.91 9.61
C GLN A 109 2.30 -13.67 8.29
N ALA A 110 1.79 -12.47 8.03
CA ALA A 110 1.12 -12.15 6.77
C ALA A 110 2.07 -12.39 5.57
N GLN A 111 3.28 -11.84 5.62
CA GLN A 111 4.24 -12.01 4.52
C GLN A 111 4.64 -13.47 4.33
N LYS A 112 4.77 -14.25 5.41
CA LYS A 112 5.08 -15.69 5.35
C LYS A 112 3.95 -16.50 4.70
N LEU A 113 2.68 -16.15 4.93
CA LEU A 113 1.55 -16.79 4.30
C LEU A 113 1.44 -16.47 2.80
N PHE A 114 1.91 -15.30 2.38
CA PHE A 114 1.91 -14.87 0.98
C PHE A 114 3.32 -15.01 0.37
N SER A 115 3.95 -16.15 0.59
CA SER A 115 5.32 -16.43 0.15
C SER A 115 5.43 -17.17 -1.18
N LYS A 116 4.32 -17.65 -1.73
CA LYS A 116 4.32 -18.40 -2.99
C LYS A 116 4.37 -17.47 -4.19
N ASN A 117 5.18 -17.83 -5.20
CA ASN A 117 5.26 -17.11 -6.46
C ASN A 117 5.40 -15.58 -6.29
N ARG A 118 6.31 -15.17 -5.41
CA ARG A 118 6.60 -13.75 -5.19
C ARG A 118 7.16 -13.11 -6.45
N VAL A 119 6.64 -11.93 -6.76
CA VAL A 119 7.09 -11.09 -7.86
C VAL A 119 7.46 -9.72 -7.32
N GLU A 120 8.59 -9.19 -7.75
CA GLU A 120 8.96 -7.79 -7.51
C GLU A 120 8.40 -6.93 -8.62
N GLN A 121 7.78 -5.81 -8.27
CA GLN A 121 7.18 -4.89 -9.22
C GLN A 121 7.43 -3.43 -8.80
N PRO A 122 7.56 -2.50 -9.75
CA PRO A 122 7.73 -1.09 -9.40
C PRO A 122 6.44 -0.49 -8.87
N ASN A 123 6.57 0.58 -8.09
CA ASN A 123 5.42 1.43 -7.72
C ASN A 123 4.89 2.15 -8.96
N THR A 124 3.58 2.32 -9.05
CA THR A 124 2.96 3.14 -10.09
C THR A 124 3.25 4.62 -9.81
N VAL A 125 3.89 5.29 -10.75
CA VAL A 125 4.09 6.74 -10.68
C VAL A 125 2.78 7.43 -11.04
N PHE A 126 2.30 8.35 -10.20
CA PHE A 126 0.99 8.98 -10.39
C PHE A 126 0.96 10.50 -10.12
N ASN A 127 1.97 11.04 -9.48
CA ASN A 127 1.96 12.45 -9.04
C ASN A 127 2.93 13.35 -9.83
N ASP A 128 3.51 12.84 -10.92
CA ASP A 128 4.33 13.61 -11.86
C ASP A 128 3.82 13.38 -13.29
N SER A 129 3.21 14.38 -13.91
CA SER A 129 2.62 14.28 -15.25
C SER A 129 3.63 13.91 -16.34
N ARG A 130 4.93 14.12 -16.12
CA ARG A 130 5.99 13.74 -17.07
C ARG A 130 6.16 12.23 -17.20
N GLU A 131 5.67 11.47 -16.22
CA GLU A 131 5.73 10.02 -16.18
C GLU A 131 4.49 9.34 -16.78
N TYR A 132 3.52 10.10 -17.29
CA TYR A 132 2.30 9.57 -17.90
C TYR A 132 2.57 9.17 -19.35
N THR A 133 3.27 8.06 -19.56
CA THR A 133 3.72 7.61 -20.87
C THR A 133 2.67 6.85 -21.67
N ASP A 134 1.77 6.11 -21.01
CA ASP A 134 0.76 5.27 -21.68
C ASP A 134 -0.30 6.10 -22.40
N PHE A 135 -0.60 7.29 -21.91
CA PHE A 135 -1.60 8.21 -22.46
C PHE A 135 -0.98 9.57 -22.79
N GLY A 136 0.29 9.60 -23.19
CA GLY A 136 1.03 10.83 -23.39
C GLY A 136 1.18 11.60 -22.07
N ASN A 137 0.71 12.84 -22.03
CA ASN A 137 0.74 13.66 -20.81
C ASN A 137 -0.53 13.52 -19.95
N CYS A 138 -1.38 12.52 -20.24
CA CYS A 138 -2.59 12.26 -19.49
C CYS A 138 -2.42 11.03 -18.61
N PRO A 139 -2.92 11.03 -17.37
CA PRO A 139 -2.87 9.87 -16.52
C PRO A 139 -3.77 8.74 -17.07
N ASN A 140 -3.31 7.49 -16.95
CA ASN A 140 -4.16 6.33 -17.20
C ASN A 140 -5.23 6.20 -16.08
N PRO A 141 -6.24 5.30 -16.22
CA PRO A 141 -7.31 5.17 -15.22
C PRO A 141 -6.81 4.88 -13.80
N ARG A 142 -5.74 4.07 -13.65
CA ARG A 142 -5.15 3.78 -12.36
C ARG A 142 -4.47 5.00 -11.75
N GLN A 143 -3.64 5.69 -12.51
CA GLN A 143 -2.97 6.91 -12.09
C GLN A 143 -3.98 8.00 -11.71
N LYS A 144 -5.04 8.15 -12.51
CA LYS A 144 -6.12 9.11 -12.23
C LYS A 144 -6.78 8.83 -10.86
N ARG A 145 -7.08 7.57 -10.57
CA ARG A 145 -7.65 7.15 -9.28
C ARG A 145 -6.71 7.47 -8.13
N LEU A 146 -5.42 7.15 -8.28
CA LEU A 146 -4.41 7.44 -7.26
C LEU A 146 -4.29 8.94 -6.99
N ILE A 147 -4.30 9.78 -8.04
CA ILE A 147 -4.28 11.24 -7.92
C ILE A 147 -5.50 11.73 -7.14
N GLU A 148 -6.69 11.27 -7.47
CA GLU A 148 -7.93 11.68 -6.83
C GLU A 148 -7.95 11.27 -5.35
N VAL A 149 -7.56 10.03 -5.04
CA VAL A 149 -7.47 9.55 -3.65
C VAL A 149 -6.41 10.32 -2.88
N PHE A 150 -5.25 10.57 -3.47
CA PHE A 150 -4.18 11.31 -2.82
C PHE A 150 -4.60 12.74 -2.45
N LYS A 151 -5.36 13.42 -3.30
CA LYS A 151 -5.94 14.74 -2.97
C LYS A 151 -6.85 14.69 -1.74
N VAL A 152 -7.58 13.60 -1.58
CA VAL A 152 -8.44 13.41 -0.39
C VAL A 152 -7.59 13.26 0.87
N ILE A 153 -6.57 12.39 0.84
CA ILE A 153 -5.77 12.09 2.03
C ILE A 153 -4.77 13.18 2.39
N GLU A 154 -4.34 14.04 1.44
CA GLU A 154 -3.44 15.18 1.73
C GLU A 154 -3.94 16.06 2.86
N LYS A 155 -5.25 16.18 3.02
CA LYS A 155 -5.87 16.96 4.11
C LYS A 155 -5.56 16.41 5.51
N TYR A 156 -5.14 15.16 5.59
CA TYR A 156 -4.92 14.43 6.84
C TYR A 156 -3.47 14.00 7.07
N LEU A 157 -2.59 14.28 6.12
CA LEU A 157 -1.15 13.99 6.21
C LEU A 157 -0.39 15.00 7.07
#